data_65ae4a87c0ad8e2f9fac109a3e57f30a
#
_entry.id   65ae4a87c0ad8e2f9fac109a3e57f30a
#
_cell.length_a   1.000
_cell.length_b   1.000
_cell.length_c   1.000
_cell.angle_alpha   90.00
_cell.angle_beta   90.00
_cell.angle_gamma   90.00
#
_symmetry.space_group_name_H-M   'P 1'
#
loop_
_entity.id
_entity.type
_entity.pdbx_description
1 polymer ?
#
loop_
_entity_poly.entity_id
_entity_poly.type
_entity_poly.pdbx_seq_one_letter_code
_entity_poly.pdbx_strand_id
1 'polypeptide(L)'
;MTIAGELIASGADNSLINRLVYHTEPAGKVKMHAYALERLHLYSEGRIATAMLTESEMDPFGSEAYTEGIVEKLRDIDTVEIAAFLRQKGKDVKVSLRAKKYADVARVAASRKGGGHPRAAGYTEYDITVAEAERIAVQLAEKELEECWKE
;
A
#
# COMPACT_ATOMS: atom_id res chain seq x y z
N MET A 1 1.52 7.60 -28.32
CA MET A 1 2.92 7.19 -28.06
C MET A 1 3.21 7.39 -26.58
N THR A 2 3.90 6.50 -25.89
CA THR A 2 4.24 6.66 -24.48
C THR A 2 5.44 7.60 -24.31
N ILE A 3 5.57 8.26 -23.15
CA ILE A 3 6.71 9.14 -22.81
C ILE A 3 8.06 8.43 -23.04
N ALA A 4 8.14 7.14 -22.68
CA ALA A 4 9.33 6.32 -22.94
C ALA A 4 9.64 6.20 -24.44
N GLY A 5 8.63 6.02 -25.29
CA GLY A 5 8.79 5.96 -26.74
C GLY A 5 9.29 7.28 -27.34
N GLU A 6 8.82 8.40 -26.83
CA GLU A 6 9.28 9.73 -27.26
C GLU A 6 10.73 10.02 -26.85
N LEU A 7 11.11 9.60 -25.63
CA LEU A 7 12.49 9.72 -25.15
C LEU A 7 13.47 8.87 -25.98
N ILE A 8 13.08 7.65 -26.33
CA ILE A 8 13.89 6.77 -27.19
C ILE A 8 14.03 7.37 -28.59
N ALA A 9 12.94 7.88 -29.17
CA ALA A 9 12.95 8.54 -30.48
C ALA A 9 13.83 9.80 -30.51
N SER A 10 14.00 10.49 -29.37
CA SER A 10 14.90 11.64 -29.20
C SER A 10 16.38 11.27 -28.93
N GLY A 11 16.72 9.97 -28.99
CA GLY A 11 18.10 9.49 -28.81
C GLY A 11 18.47 9.12 -27.37
N ALA A 12 17.49 8.97 -26.49
CA ALA A 12 17.74 8.54 -25.13
C ALA A 12 18.17 7.05 -25.09
N ASP A 13 19.15 6.73 -24.23
CA ASP A 13 19.62 5.38 -24.02
C ASP A 13 18.55 4.54 -23.28
N ASN A 14 17.89 3.64 -24.01
CA ASN A 14 16.85 2.77 -23.47
C ASN A 14 17.39 1.86 -22.33
N SER A 15 18.62 1.41 -22.43
CA SER A 15 19.28 0.59 -21.41
C SER A 15 19.48 1.37 -20.11
N LEU A 16 19.90 2.62 -20.22
CA LEU A 16 20.06 3.53 -19.09
C LEU A 16 18.71 3.86 -18.46
N ILE A 17 17.69 4.17 -19.27
CA ILE A 17 16.33 4.47 -18.79
C ILE A 17 15.76 3.26 -18.03
N ASN A 18 15.82 2.05 -18.62
CA ASN A 18 15.37 0.83 -17.96
C ASN A 18 16.07 0.61 -16.62
N ARG A 19 17.39 0.76 -16.58
CA ARG A 19 18.16 0.60 -15.35
C ARG A 19 17.77 1.61 -14.28
N LEU A 20 17.61 2.89 -14.62
CA LEU A 20 17.25 3.94 -13.68
C LEU A 20 15.82 3.80 -13.16
N VAL A 21 14.89 3.39 -14.02
CA VAL A 21 13.45 3.28 -13.66
C VAL A 21 13.16 1.97 -12.93
N TYR A 22 13.71 0.84 -13.38
CA TYR A 22 13.30 -0.48 -12.91
C TYR A 22 14.36 -1.21 -12.06
N HIS A 23 15.60 -0.78 -12.09
CA HIS A 23 16.71 -1.51 -11.47
C HIS A 23 17.59 -0.66 -10.56
N THR A 24 17.10 0.51 -10.14
CA THR A 24 17.85 1.41 -9.26
C THR A 24 16.97 1.84 -8.09
N GLU A 25 17.18 1.25 -6.92
CA GLU A 25 16.50 1.63 -5.69
C GLU A 25 17.50 1.91 -4.57
N PRO A 26 17.24 2.91 -3.70
CA PRO A 26 18.06 3.13 -2.52
C PRO A 26 18.04 1.91 -1.60
N ALA A 27 19.19 1.55 -1.02
CA ALA A 27 19.29 0.43 -0.08
C ALA A 27 18.34 0.58 1.11
N GLY A 28 18.13 1.81 1.60
CA GLY A 28 17.17 2.10 2.67
C GLY A 28 15.74 1.72 2.30
N LYS A 29 15.32 1.96 1.06
CA LYS A 29 14.01 1.55 0.57
C LYS A 29 13.86 0.03 0.57
N VAL A 30 14.83 -0.69 0.03
CA VAL A 30 14.82 -2.17 0.01
C VAL A 30 14.73 -2.75 1.41
N LYS A 31 15.52 -2.20 2.34
CA LYS A 31 15.53 -2.63 3.75
C LYS A 31 14.20 -2.31 4.45
N MET A 32 13.63 -1.14 4.22
CA MET A 32 12.32 -0.77 4.78
C MET A 32 11.21 -1.70 4.29
N HIS A 33 11.19 -2.03 2.99
CA HIS A 33 10.25 -2.99 2.42
C HIS A 33 10.40 -4.38 3.06
N ALA A 34 11.64 -4.88 3.17
CA ALA A 34 11.91 -6.17 3.82
C ALA A 34 11.41 -6.17 5.28
N TYR A 35 11.69 -5.11 6.04
CA TYR A 35 11.26 -4.96 7.43
C TYR A 35 9.72 -4.96 7.57
N ALA A 36 9.03 -4.21 6.72
CA ALA A 36 7.56 -4.15 6.74
C ALA A 36 6.92 -5.48 6.32
N LEU A 37 7.43 -6.10 5.25
CA LEU A 37 6.87 -7.33 4.69
C LEU A 37 7.14 -8.57 5.57
N GLU A 38 8.24 -8.61 6.30
CA GLU A 38 8.49 -9.66 7.30
C GLU A 38 7.41 -9.69 8.39
N ARG A 39 6.78 -8.53 8.66
CA ARG A 39 5.75 -8.35 9.68
C ARG A 39 4.33 -8.27 9.14
N LEU A 40 4.11 -8.70 7.91
CA LEU A 40 2.76 -8.70 7.34
C LEU A 40 1.84 -9.65 8.12
N HIS A 41 0.57 -9.27 8.21
CA HIS A 41 -0.49 -10.10 8.76
C HIS A 41 -1.49 -10.47 7.67
N LEU A 42 -2.00 -11.69 7.75
CA LEU A 42 -3.05 -12.19 6.86
C LEU A 42 -4.32 -12.48 7.67
N TYR A 43 -5.46 -12.07 7.12
CA TYR A 43 -6.78 -12.28 7.73
C TYR A 43 -7.75 -12.87 6.71
N SER A 44 -8.87 -13.40 7.19
CA SER A 44 -9.96 -13.91 6.36
C SER A 44 -9.47 -14.93 5.32
N GLU A 45 -8.75 -15.96 5.80
CA GLU A 45 -8.15 -17.03 4.97
C GLU A 45 -7.16 -16.50 3.91
N GLY A 46 -6.42 -15.45 4.25
CA GLY A 46 -5.42 -14.84 3.40
C GLY A 46 -5.96 -13.84 2.37
N ARG A 47 -7.26 -13.53 2.39
CA ARG A 47 -7.87 -12.56 1.47
C ARG A 47 -7.59 -11.10 1.82
N ILE A 48 -7.18 -10.83 3.06
CA ILE A 48 -6.77 -9.51 3.53
C ILE A 48 -5.33 -9.59 3.99
N ALA A 49 -4.49 -8.66 3.54
CA ALA A 49 -3.12 -8.50 4.02
C ALA A 49 -2.91 -7.11 4.58
N THR A 50 -2.24 -7.02 5.71
CA THR A 50 -1.83 -5.75 6.32
C THR A 50 -0.33 -5.73 6.59
N ALA A 51 0.25 -4.55 6.58
CA ALA A 51 1.55 -4.26 7.18
C ALA A 51 1.52 -2.85 7.75
N MET A 52 2.31 -2.60 8.78
CA MET A 52 2.33 -1.31 9.45
C MET A 52 3.74 -0.91 9.85
N LEU A 53 3.99 0.39 9.84
CA LEU A 53 5.22 1.00 10.33
C LEU A 53 4.90 2.20 11.20
N THR A 54 5.54 2.26 12.37
CA THR A 54 5.56 3.46 13.20
C THR A 54 6.62 4.44 12.68
N GLU A 55 6.53 5.69 13.09
CA GLU A 55 7.49 6.72 12.71
C GLU A 55 8.92 6.34 13.14
N SER A 56 9.08 5.84 14.36
CA SER A 56 10.38 5.38 14.87
C SER A 56 10.95 4.16 14.14
N GLU A 57 10.10 3.31 13.57
CA GLU A 57 10.54 2.17 12.75
C GLU A 57 10.98 2.61 11.35
N MET A 58 10.43 3.70 10.81
CA MET A 58 10.81 4.23 9.50
C MET A 58 12.12 5.04 9.53
N ASP A 59 12.37 5.79 10.60
CA ASP A 59 13.51 6.72 10.72
C ASP A 59 14.87 6.10 10.35
N PRO A 60 15.23 4.88 10.79
CA PRO A 60 16.53 4.30 10.46
C PRO A 60 16.77 4.03 8.99
N PHE A 61 15.72 3.98 8.17
CA PHE A 61 15.82 3.67 6.75
C PHE A 61 16.01 4.90 5.86
N GLY A 62 15.75 6.10 6.40
CA GLY A 62 16.07 7.40 5.78
C GLY A 62 14.88 8.24 5.38
N SER A 63 13.99 7.79 4.51
CA SER A 63 12.88 8.61 4.00
C SER A 63 11.52 7.93 4.13
N GLU A 64 10.53 8.67 4.59
CA GLU A 64 9.12 8.24 4.58
C GLU A 64 8.64 7.85 3.18
N ALA A 65 9.18 8.50 2.14
CA ALA A 65 8.86 8.18 0.74
C ALA A 65 9.24 6.73 0.35
N TYR A 66 10.14 6.08 1.08
CA TYR A 66 10.52 4.69 0.84
C TYR A 66 9.41 3.68 1.14
N THR A 67 8.31 4.10 1.77
CA THR A 67 7.13 3.26 1.96
C THR A 67 6.35 3.02 0.67
N GLU A 68 6.58 3.80 -0.37
CA GLU A 68 5.93 3.63 -1.67
C GLU A 68 6.19 2.23 -2.24
N GLY A 69 5.13 1.56 -2.66
CA GLY A 69 5.19 0.21 -3.23
C GLY A 69 4.95 -0.93 -2.23
N ILE A 70 4.94 -0.68 -0.92
CA ILE A 70 4.69 -1.74 0.08
C ILE A 70 3.28 -2.31 -0.07
N VAL A 71 2.25 -1.47 -0.16
CA VAL A 71 0.86 -1.92 -0.26
C VAL A 71 0.60 -2.71 -1.53
N GLU A 72 1.26 -2.39 -2.64
CA GLU A 72 1.18 -3.13 -3.89
C GLU A 72 1.76 -4.55 -3.73
N LYS A 73 2.86 -4.71 -3.02
CA LYS A 73 3.45 -6.04 -2.72
C LYS A 73 2.52 -6.90 -1.87
N LEU A 74 1.80 -6.30 -0.91
CA LEU A 74 0.77 -7.00 -0.13
C LEU A 74 -0.39 -7.44 -1.02
N ARG A 75 -0.89 -6.56 -1.89
CA ARG A 75 -1.95 -6.88 -2.86
C ARG A 75 -1.55 -8.01 -3.80
N ASP A 76 -0.31 -8.09 -4.18
CA ASP A 76 0.19 -9.06 -5.17
C ASP A 76 0.36 -10.49 -4.59
N ILE A 77 0.18 -10.68 -3.29
CA ILE A 77 0.06 -12.02 -2.69
C ILE A 77 -1.12 -12.75 -3.34
N ASP A 78 -0.96 -13.99 -3.72
CA ASP A 78 -1.90 -14.75 -4.56
C ASP A 78 -3.32 -14.84 -4.01
N THR A 79 -3.47 -15.01 -2.69
CA THR A 79 -4.78 -15.13 -2.02
C THR A 79 -5.44 -13.78 -1.72
N VAL A 80 -4.69 -12.68 -1.75
CA VAL A 80 -5.13 -11.37 -1.28
C VAL A 80 -6.05 -10.68 -2.27
N GLU A 81 -7.18 -10.20 -1.78
CA GLU A 81 -8.07 -9.29 -2.50
C GLU A 81 -7.93 -7.85 -2.01
N ILE A 82 -7.85 -7.63 -0.69
CA ILE A 82 -7.67 -6.30 -0.10
C ILE A 82 -6.35 -6.24 0.66
N ALA A 83 -5.54 -5.25 0.34
CA ALA A 83 -4.31 -4.93 1.07
C ALA A 83 -4.42 -3.56 1.76
N ALA A 84 -3.91 -3.47 2.99
CA ALA A 84 -3.81 -2.24 3.74
C ALA A 84 -2.39 -2.04 4.26
N PHE A 85 -1.80 -0.89 3.98
CA PHE A 85 -0.56 -0.46 4.59
C PHE A 85 -0.81 0.73 5.50
N LEU A 86 -0.40 0.62 6.77
CA LEU A 86 -0.63 1.60 7.79
C LEU A 86 0.68 2.29 8.18
N ARG A 87 0.68 3.60 8.16
CA ARG A 87 1.85 4.41 8.44
C ARG A 87 1.54 5.46 9.49
N GLN A 88 2.23 5.40 10.61
CA GLN A 88 2.10 6.41 11.66
C GLN A 88 2.77 7.72 11.24
N LYS A 89 2.12 8.83 11.54
CA LYS A 89 2.67 10.18 11.44
C LYS A 89 2.20 11.01 12.63
N GLY A 90 3.09 11.22 13.60
CA GLY A 90 2.72 11.84 14.87
C GLY A 90 1.69 10.98 15.61
N LYS A 91 0.52 11.54 15.89
CA LYS A 91 -0.60 10.84 16.51
C LYS A 91 -1.58 10.22 15.53
N ASP A 92 -1.37 10.44 14.25
CA ASP A 92 -2.28 10.01 13.20
C ASP A 92 -1.73 8.79 12.46
N VAL A 93 -2.61 8.02 11.84
CA VAL A 93 -2.25 6.86 11.03
C VAL A 93 -2.85 7.01 9.64
N LYS A 94 -1.99 7.07 8.63
CA LYS A 94 -2.40 7.02 7.23
C LYS A 94 -2.58 5.57 6.81
N VAL A 95 -3.75 5.27 6.24
CA VAL A 95 -4.09 3.95 5.73
C VAL A 95 -4.19 4.00 4.22
N SER A 96 -3.32 3.25 3.55
CA SER A 96 -3.33 3.07 2.09
C SER A 96 -3.96 1.72 1.77
N LEU A 97 -4.95 1.73 0.89
CA LEU A 97 -5.73 0.55 0.51
C LEU A 97 -5.53 0.21 -0.97
N ARG A 98 -5.45 -1.08 -1.26
CA ARG A 98 -5.48 -1.60 -2.63
C ARG A 98 -6.44 -2.79 -2.72
N ALA A 99 -7.16 -2.89 -3.84
CA ALA A 99 -7.95 -4.07 -4.16
C ALA A 99 -7.43 -4.70 -5.46
N LYS A 100 -7.52 -6.03 -5.54
CA LYS A 100 -7.00 -6.78 -6.69
C LYS A 100 -8.01 -6.87 -7.83
N LYS A 101 -9.22 -7.36 -7.58
CA LYS A 101 -10.19 -7.70 -8.63
C LYS A 101 -11.59 -7.10 -8.43
N TYR A 102 -12.25 -7.42 -7.32
CA TYR A 102 -13.70 -7.16 -7.15
C TYR A 102 -14.06 -6.23 -6.00
N ALA A 103 -13.25 -6.13 -4.96
CA ALA A 103 -13.53 -5.25 -3.83
C ALA A 103 -13.39 -3.77 -4.20
N ASP A 104 -14.20 -2.91 -3.59
CA ASP A 104 -14.17 -1.47 -3.78
C ASP A 104 -13.60 -0.77 -2.54
N VAL A 105 -12.30 -0.52 -2.55
CA VAL A 105 -11.64 0.17 -1.43
C VAL A 105 -11.96 1.67 -1.35
N ALA A 106 -12.53 2.27 -2.39
CA ALA A 106 -13.03 3.64 -2.32
C ALA A 106 -14.24 3.74 -1.38
N ARG A 107 -15.13 2.74 -1.37
CA ARG A 107 -16.24 2.65 -0.38
C ARG A 107 -15.70 2.55 1.05
N VAL A 108 -14.67 1.70 1.25
CA VAL A 108 -14.01 1.57 2.55
C VAL A 108 -13.45 2.89 3.02
N ALA A 109 -12.65 3.57 2.17
CA ALA A 109 -12.04 4.85 2.50
C ALA A 109 -13.09 5.95 2.76
N ALA A 110 -14.17 6.02 1.97
CA ALA A 110 -15.23 6.99 2.12
C ALA A 110 -15.95 6.87 3.48
N SER A 111 -16.10 5.66 4.02
CA SER A 111 -16.67 5.44 5.36
C SER A 111 -15.86 6.08 6.49
N ARG A 112 -14.59 6.39 6.23
CA ARG A 112 -13.65 7.07 7.13
C ARG A 112 -13.24 8.47 6.64
N LYS A 113 -14.09 9.11 5.84
CA LYS A 113 -13.87 10.46 5.26
C LYS A 113 -12.62 10.54 4.36
N GLY A 114 -12.16 9.43 3.86
CA GLY A 114 -11.12 9.34 2.84
C GLY A 114 -11.70 9.25 1.43
N GLY A 115 -10.92 8.77 0.49
CA GLY A 115 -11.35 8.65 -0.89
C GLY A 115 -10.33 7.96 -1.77
N GLY A 116 -10.65 7.89 -3.04
CA GLY A 116 -9.80 7.30 -4.08
C GLY A 116 -10.63 6.61 -5.15
N HIS A 117 -10.03 5.60 -5.74
CA HIS A 117 -10.65 4.76 -6.78
C HIS A 117 -10.95 3.36 -6.23
N PRO A 118 -11.83 2.58 -6.88
CA PRO A 118 -12.17 1.22 -6.41
C PRO A 118 -10.98 0.31 -6.15
N ARG A 119 -9.88 0.48 -6.88
CA ARG A 119 -8.67 -0.34 -6.73
C ARG A 119 -7.55 0.29 -5.92
N ALA A 120 -7.64 1.59 -5.61
CA ALA A 120 -6.61 2.33 -4.87
C ALA A 120 -7.22 3.51 -4.13
N ALA A 121 -7.28 3.45 -2.82
CA ALA A 121 -7.86 4.48 -1.98
C ALA A 121 -7.08 4.63 -0.67
N GLY A 122 -7.44 5.61 0.13
CA GLY A 122 -6.82 5.81 1.43
C GLY A 122 -7.61 6.76 2.31
N TYR A 123 -7.31 6.71 3.59
CA TYR A 123 -7.88 7.57 4.61
C TYR A 123 -6.90 7.79 5.76
N THR A 124 -7.23 8.66 6.68
CA THR A 124 -6.43 8.93 7.87
C THR A 124 -7.28 8.71 9.11
N GLU A 125 -6.77 7.94 10.06
CA GLU A 125 -7.28 7.87 11.42
C GLU A 125 -6.53 8.86 12.30
N TYR A 126 -7.25 9.59 13.13
CA TYR A 126 -6.70 10.65 13.98
C TYR A 126 -6.64 10.22 15.43
N ASP A 127 -5.55 10.60 16.11
CA ASP A 127 -5.32 10.35 17.53
C ASP A 127 -5.54 8.88 17.93
N ILE A 128 -4.85 7.98 17.24
CA ILE A 128 -5.03 6.53 17.35
C ILE A 128 -3.69 5.79 17.27
N THR A 129 -3.59 4.62 17.86
CA THR A 129 -2.45 3.74 17.70
C THR A 129 -2.49 2.99 16.37
N VAL A 130 -1.33 2.60 15.85
CA VAL A 130 -1.23 1.81 14.60
C VAL A 130 -1.96 0.48 14.73
N ALA A 131 -1.84 -0.18 15.88
CA ALA A 131 -2.51 -1.45 16.14
C ALA A 131 -4.04 -1.34 16.15
N GLU A 132 -4.58 -0.26 16.71
CA GLU A 132 -6.02 0.00 16.70
C GLU A 132 -6.51 0.38 15.30
N ALA A 133 -5.74 1.17 14.57
CA ALA A 133 -6.03 1.50 13.18
C ALA A 133 -6.03 0.24 12.29
N GLU A 134 -5.11 -0.71 12.52
CA GLU A 134 -5.10 -1.99 11.81
C GLU A 134 -6.39 -2.78 12.08
N ARG A 135 -6.79 -2.90 13.33
CA ARG A 135 -8.03 -3.60 13.71
C ARG A 135 -9.25 -3.02 12.98
N ILE A 136 -9.35 -1.70 12.92
CA ILE A 136 -10.44 -1.01 12.21
C ILE A 136 -10.36 -1.29 10.70
N ALA A 137 -9.17 -1.18 10.11
CA ALA A 137 -8.98 -1.43 8.68
C ALA A 137 -9.36 -2.86 8.30
N VAL A 138 -8.99 -3.85 9.11
CA VAL A 138 -9.38 -5.26 8.90
C VAL A 138 -10.89 -5.43 8.97
N GLN A 139 -11.58 -4.89 10.00
CA GLN A 139 -13.03 -4.97 10.12
C GLN A 139 -13.76 -4.35 8.92
N LEU A 140 -13.29 -3.22 8.44
CA LEU A 140 -13.87 -2.55 7.26
C LEU A 140 -13.62 -3.36 5.98
N ALA A 141 -12.45 -3.95 5.84
CA ALA A 141 -12.13 -4.81 4.70
C ALA A 141 -12.95 -6.12 4.71
N GLU A 142 -13.15 -6.72 5.88
CA GLU A 142 -14.01 -7.91 6.02
C GLU A 142 -15.46 -7.61 5.61
N LYS A 143 -15.99 -6.46 6.08
CA LYS A 143 -17.33 -6.01 5.68
C LYS A 143 -17.43 -5.81 4.16
N GLU A 144 -16.46 -5.18 3.54
CA GLU A 144 -16.41 -5.00 2.08
C GLU A 144 -16.41 -6.34 1.34
N LEU A 145 -15.61 -7.32 1.79
CA LEU A 145 -15.59 -8.65 1.19
C LEU A 145 -16.95 -9.37 1.29
N GLU A 146 -17.65 -9.22 2.43
CA GLU A 146 -18.99 -9.80 2.60
C GLU A 146 -20.03 -9.15 1.68
N GLU A 147 -19.97 -7.83 1.49
CA GLU A 147 -20.87 -7.10 0.60
C GLU A 147 -20.66 -7.47 -0.87
N CYS A 148 -19.39 -7.59 -1.32
CA CYS A 148 -19.07 -7.99 -2.69
C CYS A 148 -19.50 -9.44 -3.02
N TRP A 149 -19.64 -10.31 -2.03
CA TRP A 149 -20.07 -11.68 -2.25
C TRP A 149 -21.58 -11.82 -2.47
N LYS A 150 -22.35 -10.77 -2.11
CA LYS A 150 -23.82 -10.75 -2.24
C LYS A 150 -24.31 -10.13 -3.56
N GLU A 151 -23.44 -9.45 -4.28
CA GLU A 151 -23.69 -8.91 -5.63
C GLU A 151 -23.34 -9.91 -6.71
#